data_e8d153c1733d4e02f39f1f8089a8f5c2
#
_entry.id   e8d153c1733d4e02f39f1f8089a8f5c2
#
_cell.length_a   1.000
_cell.length_b   1.000
_cell.length_c   1.000
_cell.angle_alpha   90.00
_cell.angle_beta   90.00
_cell.angle_gamma   90.00
#
_symmetry.space_group_name_H-M   'P 1'
#
loop_
_entity.id
_entity.type
_entity.pdbx_description
1 polymer ?
#
loop_
_entity_poly.entity_id
_entity_poly.type
_entity_poly.pdbx_seq_one_letter_code
_entity_poly.pdbx_strand_id
1 'polypeptide(L)'
;SYKNNNFDMQEPFDGLFTQGMVCHETYKDQNNNWLHPDEVTSNDGKNYFKKDNLNEKVIVGPIESMSKSKKNTIEPAKIIEQYGADSVRLFILSDSPPEKDVQWSEEGMIASYKFIQKLWALHNKIKAILNDEIEIEDKKNERTEELNKFTNQIIQKITNNLEKFNYNVIVANFHEIYNYYSKETNNFIQKDAIKENYINILCVLSPIIPHFAQECLYELNVKNEIRWPKVNKKYLQEDKVEIVIQINGKKR
;
A
#
# COMPACT_ATOMS: atom_id res chain seq x y z
N SER A 1 -1.15 32.33 22.97
CA SER A 1 -1.54 32.71 21.60
C SER A 1 -2.99 33.18 21.56
N TYR A 2 -3.99 32.32 21.86
CA TYR A 2 -5.40 32.70 21.98
C TYR A 2 -5.62 33.84 23.01
N LYS A 3 -4.98 33.74 24.18
CA LYS A 3 -5.03 34.76 25.23
C LYS A 3 -4.48 36.12 24.80
N ASN A 4 -3.67 36.18 23.76
CA ASN A 4 -3.09 37.42 23.23
C ASN A 4 -3.81 37.90 21.97
N ASN A 5 -4.99 37.35 21.63
CA ASN A 5 -5.78 37.66 20.45
C ASN A 5 -5.02 37.52 19.12
N ASN A 6 -3.97 36.70 19.08
CA ASN A 6 -3.22 36.43 17.85
C ASN A 6 -3.94 35.46 16.92
N PHE A 7 -4.86 34.67 17.47
CA PHE A 7 -5.68 33.71 16.70
C PHE A 7 -7.11 33.70 17.25
N ASP A 8 -8.06 33.76 16.37
CA ASP A 8 -9.49 33.65 16.67
C ASP A 8 -9.93 32.18 16.70
N MET A 9 -9.17 31.34 17.41
CA MET A 9 -9.36 29.89 17.46
C MET A 9 -9.06 29.39 18.86
N GLN A 10 -10.05 28.74 19.50
CA GLN A 10 -9.90 28.15 20.84
C GLN A 10 -9.26 26.76 20.76
N GLU A 11 -9.75 25.91 19.86
CA GLU A 11 -9.30 24.55 19.62
C GLU A 11 -8.73 24.43 18.22
N PRO A 12 -7.40 24.21 18.07
CA PRO A 12 -6.75 24.19 16.74
C PRO A 12 -6.91 22.86 15.99
N PHE A 13 -7.43 21.82 16.65
CA PHE A 13 -7.55 20.48 16.08
C PHE A 13 -8.94 19.90 16.30
N ASP A 14 -9.50 19.26 15.27
CA ASP A 14 -10.80 18.59 15.34
C ASP A 14 -10.72 17.23 16.07
N GLY A 15 -9.52 16.65 16.16
CA GLY A 15 -9.33 15.36 16.82
C GLY A 15 -7.87 15.00 17.04
N LEU A 16 -7.65 13.98 17.82
CA LEU A 16 -6.35 13.37 18.10
C LEU A 16 -6.38 11.92 17.62
N PHE A 17 -5.43 11.57 16.76
CA PHE A 17 -5.18 10.19 16.35
C PHE A 17 -3.83 9.72 16.90
N THR A 18 -3.82 8.62 17.65
CA THR A 18 -2.59 8.03 18.20
C THR A 18 -2.23 6.79 17.38
N GLN A 19 -1.09 6.83 16.72
CA GLN A 19 -0.58 5.70 15.95
C GLN A 19 0.26 4.75 16.81
N GLY A 20 0.34 3.48 16.40
CA GLY A 20 1.26 2.50 16.95
C GLY A 20 2.72 2.80 16.59
N MET A 21 3.62 2.06 17.21
CA MET A 21 5.06 2.18 17.01
C MET A 21 5.59 1.12 16.05
N VAL A 22 6.70 1.42 15.39
CA VAL A 22 7.45 0.39 14.66
C VAL A 22 8.36 -0.32 15.65
N CYS A 23 8.22 -1.64 15.71
CA CYS A 23 8.90 -2.52 16.65
C CYS A 23 9.87 -3.46 15.93
N HIS A 24 10.94 -3.82 16.61
CA HIS A 24 11.92 -4.80 16.12
C HIS A 24 12.42 -5.67 17.27
N GLU A 25 12.90 -6.86 16.94
CA GLU A 25 13.64 -7.69 17.88
C GLU A 25 14.84 -6.94 18.46
N THR A 26 15.23 -7.31 19.66
CA THR A 26 16.43 -6.77 20.32
C THR A 26 17.51 -7.84 20.33
N TYR A 27 18.75 -7.42 20.15
CA TYR A 27 19.91 -8.33 20.07
C TYR A 27 20.99 -7.96 21.07
N LYS A 28 21.58 -8.98 21.70
CA LYS A 28 22.70 -8.82 22.64
C LYS A 28 23.82 -9.81 22.34
N ASP A 29 25.06 -9.36 22.57
CA ASP A 29 26.22 -10.25 22.60
C ASP A 29 26.28 -11.06 23.91
N GLN A 30 27.28 -11.95 24.01
CA GLN A 30 27.51 -12.75 25.22
C GLN A 30 27.92 -11.94 26.45
N ASN A 31 28.36 -10.71 26.25
CA ASN A 31 28.69 -9.75 27.31
C ASN A 31 27.53 -8.83 27.69
N ASN A 32 26.31 -9.12 27.17
CA ASN A 32 25.08 -8.37 27.42
C ASN A 32 25.05 -6.95 26.81
N ASN A 33 25.93 -6.64 25.84
CA ASN A 33 25.92 -5.39 25.08
C ASN A 33 24.87 -5.46 23.97
N TRP A 34 24.16 -4.36 23.74
CA TRP A 34 23.20 -4.26 22.64
C TRP A 34 23.92 -4.27 21.29
N LEU A 35 23.38 -5.03 20.33
CA LEU A 35 23.82 -5.12 18.95
C LEU A 35 22.78 -4.49 18.01
N HIS A 36 23.25 -3.86 16.94
CA HIS A 36 22.42 -3.39 15.83
C HIS A 36 21.97 -4.56 14.96
N PRO A 37 20.76 -4.53 14.35
CA PRO A 37 20.35 -5.54 13.38
C PRO A 37 21.36 -5.78 12.27
N ASP A 38 22.05 -4.70 11.83
CA ASP A 38 23.12 -4.78 10.82
C ASP A 38 24.35 -5.61 11.26
N GLU A 39 24.57 -5.79 12.56
CA GLU A 39 25.68 -6.55 13.16
C GLU A 39 25.34 -8.04 13.33
N VAL A 40 24.08 -8.43 13.03
CA VAL A 40 23.55 -9.78 13.29
C VAL A 40 23.18 -10.48 11.98
N THR A 41 23.35 -11.78 11.93
CA THR A 41 22.96 -12.64 10.81
C THR A 41 22.36 -13.94 11.29
N SER A 42 21.45 -14.50 10.48
CA SER A 42 20.89 -15.83 10.71
C SER A 42 20.68 -16.52 9.36
N ASN A 43 20.93 -17.83 9.28
CA ASN A 43 20.69 -18.63 8.08
C ASN A 43 19.36 -19.39 8.14
N ASP A 44 18.79 -19.57 9.33
CA ASP A 44 17.60 -20.39 9.57
C ASP A 44 16.46 -19.64 10.28
N GLY A 45 16.65 -18.33 10.55
CA GLY A 45 15.71 -17.50 11.30
C GLY A 45 15.50 -17.88 12.76
N LYS A 46 16.32 -18.84 13.28
CA LYS A 46 16.24 -19.32 14.66
C LYS A 46 17.54 -19.13 15.43
N ASN A 47 18.65 -19.32 14.76
CA ASN A 47 19.98 -19.17 15.35
C ASN A 47 20.64 -17.90 14.78
N TYR A 48 20.96 -16.98 15.67
CA TYR A 48 21.52 -15.68 15.32
C TYR A 48 22.96 -15.59 15.78
N PHE A 49 23.83 -15.04 14.92
CA PHE A 49 25.27 -14.92 15.12
C PHE A 49 25.71 -13.50 14.76
N LYS A 50 26.86 -13.07 15.31
CA LYS A 50 27.49 -11.83 14.88
C LYS A 50 28.01 -11.97 13.45
N LYS A 51 27.82 -10.96 12.61
CA LYS A 51 28.32 -10.98 11.21
C LYS A 51 29.84 -11.02 11.11
N ASP A 52 30.54 -10.38 12.05
CA ASP A 52 31.99 -10.34 12.12
C ASP A 52 32.60 -11.60 12.75
N ASN A 53 31.81 -12.39 13.49
CA ASN A 53 32.23 -13.63 14.15
C ASN A 53 31.08 -14.66 14.20
N LEU A 54 30.99 -15.51 13.19
CA LEU A 54 29.94 -16.54 13.09
C LEU A 54 30.00 -17.63 14.16
N ASN A 55 31.04 -17.67 15.01
CA ASN A 55 31.12 -18.55 16.16
C ASN A 55 30.48 -17.94 17.43
N GLU A 56 30.21 -16.63 17.41
CA GLU A 56 29.60 -15.92 18.53
C GLU A 56 28.10 -15.85 18.37
N LYS A 57 27.40 -16.65 19.20
CA LYS A 57 25.95 -16.70 19.22
C LYS A 57 25.36 -15.43 19.84
N VAL A 58 24.35 -14.85 19.19
CA VAL A 58 23.61 -13.68 19.64
C VAL A 58 22.39 -14.11 20.47
N ILE A 59 22.13 -13.38 21.53
CA ILE A 59 20.91 -13.53 22.36
C ILE A 59 19.82 -12.64 21.74
N VAL A 60 18.73 -13.28 21.28
CA VAL A 60 17.55 -12.58 20.77
C VAL A 60 16.62 -12.27 21.92
N GLY A 61 16.31 -11.00 22.10
CA GLY A 61 15.35 -10.53 23.10
C GLY A 61 13.97 -10.29 22.49
N PRO A 62 13.05 -9.74 23.30
CA PRO A 62 11.67 -9.47 22.85
C PRO A 62 11.61 -8.40 21.77
N ILE A 63 10.50 -8.44 21.01
CA ILE A 63 10.14 -7.38 20.06
C ILE A 63 9.66 -6.18 20.87
N GLU A 64 10.31 -5.04 20.65
CA GLU A 64 10.04 -3.80 21.37
C GLU A 64 10.08 -2.61 20.42
N SER A 65 9.49 -1.49 20.83
CA SER A 65 9.56 -0.24 20.09
C SER A 65 11.02 0.12 19.79
N MET A 66 11.28 0.51 18.55
CA MET A 66 12.62 0.88 18.10
C MET A 66 13.18 2.03 18.92
N SER A 67 14.40 1.88 19.45
CA SER A 67 15.10 2.91 20.20
C SER A 67 16.62 2.88 19.96
N LYS A 68 17.24 4.05 19.94
CA LYS A 68 18.70 4.18 19.80
C LYS A 68 19.47 3.55 20.96
N SER A 69 18.90 3.59 22.17
CA SER A 69 19.53 3.03 23.37
C SER A 69 19.63 1.51 23.35
N LYS A 70 18.65 0.83 22.73
CA LYS A 70 18.64 -0.63 22.53
C LYS A 70 19.22 -1.07 21.21
N LYS A 71 19.64 -0.13 20.38
CA LYS A 71 20.17 -0.35 19.03
C LYS A 71 19.27 -1.18 18.10
N ASN A 72 17.99 -1.36 18.39
CA ASN A 72 17.06 -2.12 17.58
C ASN A 72 16.37 -1.27 16.49
N THR A 73 17.06 -0.25 16.01
CA THR A 73 16.57 0.67 14.97
C THR A 73 17.00 0.22 13.57
N ILE A 74 16.12 0.40 12.62
CA ILE A 74 16.44 0.27 11.19
C ILE A 74 16.67 1.67 10.63
N GLU A 75 17.73 1.85 9.85
CA GLU A 75 18.07 3.13 9.23
C GLU A 75 17.17 3.39 8.01
N PRO A 76 16.22 4.35 8.07
CA PRO A 76 15.25 4.55 6.98
C PRO A 76 15.91 4.90 5.65
N ALA A 77 17.02 5.65 5.67
CA ALA A 77 17.72 6.07 4.45
C ALA A 77 18.22 4.86 3.64
N LYS A 78 18.84 3.88 4.29
CA LYS A 78 19.33 2.65 3.64
C LYS A 78 18.18 1.83 3.02
N ILE A 79 17.06 1.73 3.74
CA ILE A 79 15.90 0.98 3.27
C ILE A 79 15.24 1.67 2.09
N ILE A 80 15.12 3.00 2.13
CA ILE A 80 14.58 3.79 1.01
C ILE A 80 15.49 3.70 -0.21
N GLU A 81 16.81 3.73 -0.02
CA GLU A 81 17.78 3.56 -1.12
C GLU A 81 17.65 2.19 -1.78
N GLN A 82 17.42 1.13 -0.99
CA GLN A 82 17.34 -0.25 -1.47
C GLN A 82 15.99 -0.58 -2.11
N TYR A 83 14.87 -0.14 -1.52
CA TYR A 83 13.53 -0.58 -1.89
C TYR A 83 12.61 0.53 -2.42
N GLY A 84 13.04 1.80 -2.31
CA GLY A 84 12.22 2.96 -2.64
C GLY A 84 11.23 3.35 -1.55
N ALA A 85 10.90 4.64 -1.50
CA ALA A 85 10.03 5.20 -0.46
C ALA A 85 8.61 4.61 -0.49
N ASP A 86 8.04 4.37 -1.67
CA ASP A 86 6.69 3.83 -1.80
C ASP A 86 6.56 2.40 -1.26
N SER A 87 7.62 1.58 -1.39
CA SER A 87 7.63 0.24 -0.81
C SER A 87 7.64 0.28 0.72
N VAL A 88 8.40 1.22 1.30
CA VAL A 88 8.43 1.42 2.76
C VAL A 88 7.06 1.90 3.25
N ARG A 89 6.46 2.87 2.57
CA ARG A 89 5.11 3.36 2.91
C ARG A 89 4.07 2.23 2.85
N LEU A 90 4.12 1.44 1.77
CA LEU A 90 3.21 0.33 1.57
C LEU A 90 3.36 -0.72 2.68
N PHE A 91 4.59 -1.08 3.05
CA PHE A 91 4.88 -2.02 4.14
C PHE A 91 4.29 -1.54 5.47
N ILE A 92 4.62 -0.31 5.88
CA ILE A 92 4.17 0.26 7.17
C ILE A 92 2.64 0.31 7.26
N LEU A 93 1.96 0.57 6.14
CA LEU A 93 0.50 0.74 6.10
C LEU A 93 -0.27 -0.56 5.83
N SER A 94 0.42 -1.69 5.51
CA SER A 94 -0.23 -2.92 5.08
C SER A 94 -0.56 -3.90 6.19
N ASP A 95 0.28 -3.95 7.23
CA ASP A 95 0.27 -5.06 8.20
C ASP A 95 -0.95 -5.02 9.14
N SER A 96 -1.22 -3.86 9.73
CA SER A 96 -2.25 -3.72 10.75
C SER A 96 -2.91 -2.34 10.71
N PRO A 97 -4.06 -2.17 11.41
CA PRO A 97 -4.61 -0.85 11.62
C PRO A 97 -3.58 0.08 12.25
N PRO A 98 -3.55 1.38 11.88
CA PRO A 98 -2.48 2.29 12.26
C PRO A 98 -2.36 2.59 13.75
N GLU A 99 -3.36 2.22 14.57
CA GLU A 99 -3.32 2.32 16.04
C GLU A 99 -2.47 1.21 16.67
N LYS A 100 -2.20 0.13 15.94
CA LYS A 100 -1.43 -1.01 16.42
C LYS A 100 0.04 -0.86 16.06
N ASP A 101 0.88 -1.48 16.89
CA ASP A 101 2.30 -1.59 16.60
C ASP A 101 2.55 -2.42 15.35
N VAL A 102 3.52 -1.98 14.55
CA VAL A 102 3.99 -2.67 13.34
C VAL A 102 5.31 -3.34 13.64
N GLN A 103 5.35 -4.65 13.51
CA GLN A 103 6.61 -5.39 13.62
C GLN A 103 7.38 -5.27 12.30
N TRP A 104 8.63 -4.79 12.37
CA TRP A 104 9.51 -4.79 11.21
C TRP A 104 9.77 -6.23 10.73
N SER A 105 9.61 -6.46 9.44
CA SER A 105 9.88 -7.73 8.78
C SER A 105 10.55 -7.47 7.43
N GLU A 106 11.70 -8.09 7.23
CA GLU A 106 12.42 -7.99 5.96
C GLU A 106 11.63 -8.68 4.82
N GLU A 107 10.99 -9.83 5.13
CA GLU A 107 10.11 -10.50 4.17
C GLU A 107 8.93 -9.62 3.78
N GLY A 108 8.31 -8.93 4.74
CA GLY A 108 7.21 -8.01 4.48
C GLY A 108 7.66 -6.82 3.62
N MET A 109 8.87 -6.31 3.85
CA MET A 109 9.45 -5.25 3.05
C MET A 109 9.71 -5.71 1.61
N ILE A 110 10.31 -6.89 1.43
CA ILE A 110 10.54 -7.50 0.12
C ILE A 110 9.20 -7.77 -0.62
N ALA A 111 8.17 -8.23 0.09
CA ALA A 111 6.85 -8.46 -0.49
C ALA A 111 6.23 -7.16 -1.00
N SER A 112 6.33 -6.08 -0.24
CA SER A 112 5.86 -4.75 -0.63
C SER A 112 6.61 -4.22 -1.86
N TYR A 113 7.93 -4.36 -1.89
CA TYR A 113 8.73 -4.00 -3.06
C TYR A 113 8.34 -4.79 -4.32
N LYS A 114 8.20 -6.12 -4.19
CA LYS A 114 7.73 -6.96 -5.30
C LYS A 114 6.34 -6.57 -5.79
N PHE A 115 5.48 -6.09 -4.89
CA PHE A 115 4.15 -5.63 -5.29
C PHE A 115 4.21 -4.33 -6.10
N ILE A 116 5.05 -3.36 -5.70
CA ILE A 116 5.31 -2.15 -6.51
C ILE A 116 5.84 -2.52 -7.90
N GLN A 117 6.77 -3.49 -8.00
CA GLN A 117 7.26 -3.98 -9.29
C GLN A 117 6.15 -4.60 -10.15
N LYS A 118 5.22 -5.34 -9.55
CA LYS A 118 4.04 -5.89 -10.26
C LYS A 118 3.12 -4.78 -10.76
N LEU A 119 2.87 -3.75 -9.96
CA LEU A 119 2.10 -2.59 -10.38
C LEU A 119 2.77 -1.85 -11.54
N TRP A 120 4.11 -1.73 -11.52
CA TRP A 120 4.88 -1.12 -12.61
C TRP A 120 4.79 -1.96 -13.90
N ALA A 121 4.90 -3.27 -13.81
CA ALA A 121 4.72 -4.16 -14.95
C ALA A 121 3.29 -4.06 -15.54
N LEU A 122 2.27 -3.95 -14.69
CA LEU A 122 0.89 -3.72 -15.11
C LEU A 122 0.74 -2.37 -15.82
N HIS A 123 1.33 -1.29 -15.26
CA HIS A 123 1.32 0.02 -15.90
C HIS A 123 1.91 -0.02 -17.32
N ASN A 124 3.08 -0.63 -17.48
CA ASN A 124 3.71 -0.77 -18.79
C ASN A 124 2.83 -1.54 -19.79
N LYS A 125 2.13 -2.59 -19.32
CA LYS A 125 1.17 -3.32 -20.13
C LYS A 125 -0.01 -2.45 -20.57
N ILE A 126 -0.59 -1.67 -19.64
CA ILE A 126 -1.70 -0.75 -19.95
C ILE A 126 -1.21 0.32 -20.93
N LYS A 127 -0.02 0.91 -20.70
CA LYS A 127 0.57 1.90 -21.60
C LYS A 127 0.78 1.36 -23.00
N ALA A 128 1.23 0.11 -23.15
CA ALA A 128 1.37 -0.54 -24.46
C ALA A 128 0.02 -0.66 -25.17
N ILE A 129 -1.04 -1.08 -24.47
CA ILE A 129 -2.40 -1.18 -25.03
C ILE A 129 -2.92 0.19 -25.49
N LEU A 130 -2.68 1.25 -24.70
CA LEU A 130 -3.12 2.60 -25.06
C LEU A 130 -2.39 3.17 -26.28
N ASN A 131 -1.14 2.77 -26.49
CA ASN A 131 -0.32 3.22 -27.61
C ASN A 131 -0.45 2.35 -28.88
N ASP A 132 -1.15 1.21 -28.81
CA ASP A 132 -1.38 0.34 -29.96
C ASP A 132 -2.27 1.07 -30.99
N GLU A 133 -1.99 0.94 -32.28
CA GLU A 133 -2.77 1.59 -33.36
C GLU A 133 -4.06 0.82 -33.71
N ILE A 134 -4.27 -0.36 -33.14
CA ILE A 134 -5.47 -1.16 -33.38
C ILE A 134 -6.69 -0.43 -32.81
N GLU A 135 -7.53 0.11 -33.67
CA GLU A 135 -8.85 0.60 -33.31
C GLU A 135 -9.73 -0.59 -32.90
N ILE A 136 -10.16 -0.58 -31.65
CA ILE A 136 -11.14 -1.53 -31.14
C ILE A 136 -12.52 -0.97 -31.51
N GLU A 137 -13.31 -1.74 -32.27
CA GLU A 137 -14.65 -1.35 -32.73
C GLU A 137 -15.50 -0.70 -31.60
N ASP A 138 -16.17 0.38 -31.96
CA ASP A 138 -16.92 1.30 -31.10
C ASP A 138 -18.26 0.69 -30.57
N LYS A 139 -18.25 -0.58 -30.20
CA LYS A 139 -19.39 -1.21 -29.53
C LYS A 139 -19.29 -0.90 -28.05
N LYS A 140 -20.35 -0.24 -27.51
CA LYS A 140 -20.64 -0.09 -26.08
C LYS A 140 -20.59 -1.48 -25.44
N ASN A 141 -19.39 -1.87 -25.02
CA ASN A 141 -19.11 -3.23 -24.62
C ASN A 141 -19.54 -3.37 -23.16
N GLU A 142 -20.26 -4.42 -22.83
CA GLU A 142 -20.63 -4.81 -21.46
C GLU A 142 -19.43 -4.74 -20.51
N ARG A 143 -18.24 -5.09 -21.00
CA ARG A 143 -16.97 -4.98 -20.24
C ARG A 143 -16.54 -3.56 -19.91
N THR A 144 -16.85 -2.57 -20.76
CA THR A 144 -16.60 -1.16 -20.44
C THR A 144 -17.49 -0.71 -19.27
N GLU A 145 -18.76 -1.13 -19.23
CA GLU A 145 -19.66 -0.86 -18.11
C GLU A 145 -19.19 -1.58 -16.84
N GLU A 146 -18.69 -2.81 -16.94
CA GLU A 146 -18.09 -3.55 -15.82
C GLU A 146 -16.85 -2.85 -15.27
N LEU A 147 -15.94 -2.35 -16.14
CA LEU A 147 -14.78 -1.56 -15.73
C LEU A 147 -15.19 -0.28 -15.02
N ASN A 148 -16.17 0.47 -15.57
CA ASN A 148 -16.69 1.68 -14.97
C ASN A 148 -17.29 1.39 -13.59
N LYS A 149 -18.08 0.31 -13.48
CA LYS A 149 -18.69 -0.14 -12.22
C LYS A 149 -17.61 -0.49 -11.19
N PHE A 150 -16.64 -1.33 -11.56
CA PHE A 150 -15.52 -1.69 -10.69
C PHE A 150 -14.74 -0.46 -10.20
N THR A 151 -14.37 0.43 -11.12
CA THR A 151 -13.58 1.62 -10.77
C THR A 151 -14.35 2.52 -9.80
N ASN A 152 -15.63 2.79 -10.04
CA ASN A 152 -16.41 3.65 -9.14
C ASN A 152 -16.62 3.00 -7.77
N GLN A 153 -16.85 1.70 -7.71
CA GLN A 153 -17.02 0.96 -6.45
C GLN A 153 -15.71 0.94 -5.64
N ILE A 154 -14.56 0.71 -6.28
CA ILE A 154 -13.28 0.68 -5.58
C ILE A 154 -12.87 2.07 -5.08
N ILE A 155 -13.13 3.14 -5.85
CA ILE A 155 -12.91 4.52 -5.41
C ILE A 155 -13.73 4.80 -4.15
N GLN A 156 -15.02 4.42 -4.14
CA GLN A 156 -15.86 4.61 -2.96
C GLN A 156 -15.38 3.83 -1.74
N LYS A 157 -14.94 2.57 -1.94
CA LYS A 157 -14.34 1.74 -0.86
C LYS A 157 -13.10 2.42 -0.29
N ILE A 158 -12.17 2.87 -1.15
CA ILE A 158 -10.93 3.53 -0.72
C ILE A 158 -11.24 4.85 -0.03
N THR A 159 -12.16 5.67 -0.54
CA THR A 159 -12.59 6.91 0.09
C THR A 159 -13.09 6.67 1.50
N ASN A 160 -14.01 5.73 1.68
CA ASN A 160 -14.57 5.40 2.99
C ASN A 160 -13.50 4.87 3.97
N ASN A 161 -12.52 4.10 3.48
CA ASN A 161 -11.44 3.58 4.29
C ASN A 161 -10.41 4.66 4.65
N LEU A 162 -10.18 5.62 3.75
CA LEU A 162 -9.27 6.75 3.99
C LEU A 162 -9.83 7.66 5.10
N GLU A 163 -11.13 7.97 5.07
CA GLU A 163 -11.82 8.75 6.10
C GLU A 163 -11.75 8.10 7.49
N LYS A 164 -11.67 6.76 7.53
CA LYS A 164 -11.62 5.96 8.76
C LYS A 164 -10.20 5.55 9.15
N PHE A 165 -9.18 6.00 8.44
CA PHE A 165 -7.77 5.59 8.62
C PHE A 165 -7.52 4.07 8.50
N ASN A 166 -8.36 3.34 7.78
CA ASN A 166 -8.21 1.90 7.55
C ASN A 166 -7.18 1.62 6.46
N TYR A 167 -5.93 2.02 6.65
CA TYR A 167 -4.90 1.97 5.62
C TYR A 167 -4.58 0.54 5.17
N ASN A 168 -4.55 -0.43 6.08
CA ASN A 168 -4.34 -1.83 5.74
C ASN A 168 -5.43 -2.39 4.82
N VAL A 169 -6.68 -1.94 4.98
CA VAL A 169 -7.77 -2.29 4.06
C VAL A 169 -7.60 -1.62 2.71
N ILE A 170 -7.08 -0.38 2.66
CA ILE A 170 -6.75 0.30 1.40
C ILE A 170 -5.68 -0.47 0.65
N VAL A 171 -4.64 -0.99 1.32
CA VAL A 171 -3.62 -1.83 0.69
C VAL A 171 -4.23 -3.12 0.14
N ALA A 172 -5.17 -3.74 0.85
CA ALA A 172 -5.93 -4.88 0.33
C ALA A 172 -6.75 -4.51 -0.93
N ASN A 173 -7.34 -3.30 -0.97
CA ASN A 173 -8.00 -2.81 -2.18
C ASN A 173 -7.01 -2.59 -3.34
N PHE A 174 -5.75 -2.25 -3.10
CA PHE A 174 -4.73 -2.18 -4.16
C PHE A 174 -4.46 -3.55 -4.80
N HIS A 175 -4.46 -4.62 -4.01
CA HIS A 175 -4.39 -5.98 -4.56
C HIS A 175 -5.65 -6.34 -5.36
N GLU A 176 -6.84 -5.90 -4.94
CA GLU A 176 -8.09 -6.06 -5.69
C GLU A 176 -7.99 -5.35 -7.06
N ILE A 177 -7.50 -4.11 -7.08
CA ILE A 177 -7.23 -3.33 -8.30
C ILE A 177 -6.26 -4.07 -9.22
N TYR A 178 -5.10 -4.50 -8.69
CA TYR A 178 -4.09 -5.22 -9.45
C TYR A 178 -4.67 -6.48 -10.10
N ASN A 179 -5.41 -7.29 -9.33
CA ASN A 179 -5.99 -8.53 -9.83
C ASN A 179 -7.03 -8.28 -10.93
N TYR A 180 -7.89 -7.28 -10.74
CA TYR A 180 -8.89 -6.91 -11.73
C TYR A 180 -8.24 -6.45 -13.04
N TYR A 181 -7.38 -5.44 -12.98
CA TYR A 181 -6.72 -4.90 -14.17
C TYR A 181 -5.81 -5.92 -14.85
N SER A 182 -5.09 -6.76 -14.12
CA SER A 182 -4.23 -7.82 -14.68
C SER A 182 -5.04 -8.83 -15.50
N LYS A 183 -6.28 -9.13 -15.08
CA LYS A 183 -7.20 -10.01 -15.81
C LYS A 183 -7.79 -9.31 -17.02
N GLU A 184 -8.31 -8.11 -16.84
CA GLU A 184 -9.07 -7.39 -17.88
C GLU A 184 -8.19 -6.79 -18.97
N THR A 185 -6.91 -6.51 -18.74
CA THR A 185 -5.97 -6.03 -19.79
C THR A 185 -5.76 -7.02 -20.96
N ASN A 186 -6.19 -8.27 -20.82
CA ASN A 186 -6.18 -9.24 -21.93
C ASN A 186 -7.49 -9.22 -22.74
N ASN A 187 -8.47 -8.43 -22.34
CA ASN A 187 -9.79 -8.35 -22.94
C ASN A 187 -9.92 -7.06 -23.78
N PHE A 188 -10.75 -7.08 -24.80
CA PHE A 188 -10.98 -5.91 -25.65
C PHE A 188 -11.91 -4.92 -24.96
N ILE A 189 -11.34 -3.87 -24.38
CA ILE A 189 -12.05 -2.73 -23.75
C ILE A 189 -11.68 -1.47 -24.54
N GLN A 190 -12.60 -0.53 -24.67
CA GLN A 190 -12.34 0.77 -25.32
C GLN A 190 -11.15 1.49 -24.64
N LYS A 191 -10.19 1.93 -25.44
CA LYS A 191 -8.95 2.58 -24.95
C LYS A 191 -9.22 3.80 -24.08
N ASP A 192 -10.17 4.66 -24.50
CA ASP A 192 -10.52 5.85 -23.74
C ASP A 192 -11.09 5.49 -22.37
N ALA A 193 -11.93 4.45 -22.30
CA ALA A 193 -12.46 3.97 -21.02
C ALA A 193 -11.35 3.39 -20.12
N ILE A 194 -10.41 2.63 -20.68
CA ILE A 194 -9.24 2.14 -19.92
C ILE A 194 -8.43 3.34 -19.39
N LYS A 195 -8.12 4.29 -20.25
CA LYS A 195 -7.32 5.46 -19.88
C LYS A 195 -7.95 6.27 -18.76
N GLU A 196 -9.23 6.63 -18.91
CA GLU A 196 -9.98 7.41 -17.91
C GLU A 196 -10.05 6.68 -16.57
N ASN A 197 -10.47 5.41 -16.58
CA ASN A 197 -10.59 4.62 -15.37
C ASN A 197 -9.23 4.40 -14.69
N TYR A 198 -8.18 4.14 -15.47
CA TYR A 198 -6.84 3.92 -14.92
C TYR A 198 -6.25 5.21 -14.32
N ILE A 199 -6.47 6.37 -14.93
CA ILE A 199 -6.10 7.68 -14.34
C ILE A 199 -6.79 7.86 -12.99
N ASN A 200 -8.08 7.56 -12.89
CA ASN A 200 -8.82 7.65 -11.63
C ASN A 200 -8.25 6.69 -10.56
N ILE A 201 -7.85 5.49 -10.96
CA ILE A 201 -7.16 4.55 -10.07
C ILE A 201 -5.81 5.12 -9.60
N LEU A 202 -4.98 5.64 -10.49
CA LEU A 202 -3.70 6.25 -10.10
C LEU A 202 -3.90 7.40 -9.09
N CYS A 203 -4.95 8.21 -9.26
CA CYS A 203 -5.27 9.26 -8.29
C CYS A 203 -5.56 8.72 -6.89
N VAL A 204 -6.30 7.60 -6.76
CA VAL A 204 -6.61 7.03 -5.43
C VAL A 204 -5.46 6.22 -4.84
N LEU A 205 -4.47 5.81 -5.65
CA LEU A 205 -3.23 5.20 -5.16
C LEU A 205 -2.27 6.26 -4.55
N SER A 206 -2.35 7.51 -4.99
CA SER A 206 -1.37 8.55 -4.66
C SER A 206 -1.19 8.85 -3.16
N PRO A 207 -2.18 8.76 -2.26
CA PRO A 207 -1.95 8.97 -0.83
C PRO A 207 -1.01 7.94 -0.19
N ILE A 208 -0.97 6.73 -0.71
CA ILE A 208 -0.17 5.62 -0.16
C ILE A 208 1.16 5.47 -0.91
N ILE A 209 1.13 5.44 -2.24
CA ILE A 209 2.29 5.25 -3.12
C ILE A 209 2.42 6.42 -4.11
N PRO A 210 2.78 7.62 -3.62
CA PRO A 210 2.75 8.86 -4.40
C PRO A 210 3.72 8.87 -5.58
N HIS A 211 4.94 8.36 -5.42
CA HIS A 211 5.95 8.40 -6.47
C HIS A 211 5.56 7.51 -7.66
N PHE A 212 5.08 6.29 -7.38
CA PHE A 212 4.54 5.40 -8.40
C PHE A 212 3.37 6.03 -9.15
N ALA A 213 2.39 6.57 -8.41
CA ALA A 213 1.20 7.16 -9.01
C ALA A 213 1.55 8.37 -9.89
N GLN A 214 2.44 9.23 -9.42
CA GLN A 214 2.85 10.44 -10.11
C GLN A 214 3.64 10.13 -11.38
N GLU A 215 4.57 9.19 -11.33
CA GLU A 215 5.34 8.73 -12.50
C GLU A 215 4.42 8.13 -13.57
N CYS A 216 3.49 7.26 -13.17
CA CYS A 216 2.51 6.68 -14.09
C CYS A 216 1.63 7.76 -14.75
N LEU A 217 1.16 8.76 -14.00
CA LEU A 217 0.38 9.87 -14.54
C LEU A 217 1.21 10.71 -15.52
N TYR A 218 2.47 10.96 -15.19
CA TYR A 218 3.40 11.67 -16.08
C TYR A 218 3.60 10.93 -17.41
N GLU A 219 3.85 9.63 -17.38
CA GLU A 219 4.00 8.79 -18.57
C GLU A 219 2.73 8.72 -19.43
N LEU A 220 1.54 8.90 -18.84
CA LEU A 220 0.26 8.99 -19.54
C LEU A 220 -0.05 10.40 -20.07
N ASN A 221 0.90 11.35 -19.96
CA ASN A 221 0.75 12.77 -20.35
C ASN A 221 -0.38 13.49 -19.59
N VAL A 222 -0.67 13.08 -18.35
CA VAL A 222 -1.60 13.80 -17.48
C VAL A 222 -0.88 15.00 -16.86
N LYS A 223 -1.14 16.20 -17.38
CA LYS A 223 -0.50 17.46 -16.94
C LYS A 223 -1.25 18.18 -15.82
N ASN A 224 -2.44 17.72 -15.49
CA ASN A 224 -3.29 18.37 -14.50
C ASN A 224 -2.88 17.96 -13.08
N GLU A 225 -3.19 18.84 -12.14
CA GLU A 225 -3.08 18.54 -10.70
C GLU A 225 -3.86 17.28 -10.34
N ILE A 226 -3.28 16.41 -9.54
CA ILE A 226 -3.95 15.20 -9.03
C ILE A 226 -5.14 15.65 -8.19
N ARG A 227 -6.34 15.25 -8.61
CA ARG A 227 -7.59 15.52 -7.87
C ARG A 227 -8.25 14.21 -7.53
N TRP A 228 -8.88 14.20 -6.35
CA TRP A 228 -9.67 13.02 -5.93
C TRP A 228 -10.82 12.79 -6.91
N PRO A 229 -10.96 11.59 -7.50
CA PRO A 229 -11.96 11.33 -8.50
C PRO A 229 -13.38 11.33 -7.91
N LYS A 230 -14.31 11.89 -8.67
CA LYS A 230 -15.73 11.90 -8.30
C LYS A 230 -16.37 10.57 -8.66
N VAL A 231 -17.10 10.00 -7.71
CA VAL A 231 -17.82 8.73 -7.91
C VAL A 231 -19.14 8.99 -8.60
N ASN A 232 -19.42 8.22 -9.66
CA ASN A 232 -20.74 8.21 -10.30
C ASN A 232 -21.66 7.23 -9.55
N LYS A 233 -22.66 7.80 -8.86
CA LYS A 233 -23.60 7.05 -8.02
C LYS A 233 -24.38 5.96 -8.78
N LYS A 234 -24.54 6.07 -10.10
CA LYS A 234 -25.15 5.04 -10.96
C LYS A 234 -24.47 3.68 -10.77
N TYR A 235 -23.15 3.67 -10.60
CA TYR A 235 -22.36 2.47 -10.50
C TYR A 235 -22.22 1.91 -9.07
N LEU A 236 -22.79 2.58 -8.08
CA LEU A 236 -22.79 2.12 -6.69
C LEU A 236 -23.99 1.24 -6.35
N GLN A 237 -25.00 1.19 -7.22
CA GLN A 237 -26.14 0.32 -7.01
C GLN A 237 -25.74 -1.13 -7.23
N GLU A 238 -25.93 -1.96 -6.21
CA GLU A 238 -25.75 -3.40 -6.31
C GLU A 238 -27.00 -4.02 -6.95
N ASP A 239 -26.86 -4.53 -8.17
CA ASP A 239 -27.95 -5.23 -8.85
C ASP A 239 -28.17 -6.65 -8.32
N LYS A 240 -27.27 -7.14 -7.45
CA LYS A 240 -27.32 -8.50 -6.89
C LYS A 240 -26.86 -8.49 -5.43
N VAL A 241 -27.61 -9.14 -4.56
CA VAL A 241 -27.21 -9.46 -3.20
C VAL A 241 -26.71 -10.91 -3.19
N GLU A 242 -25.42 -11.11 -2.88
CA GLU A 242 -24.91 -12.46 -2.62
C GLU A 242 -25.35 -12.93 -1.24
N ILE A 243 -26.25 -13.90 -1.22
CA ILE A 243 -26.67 -14.56 0.02
C ILE A 243 -25.83 -15.83 0.19
N VAL A 244 -24.98 -15.85 1.22
CA VAL A 244 -24.21 -17.04 1.58
C VAL A 244 -25.12 -18.03 2.28
N ILE A 245 -25.48 -19.10 1.58
CA ILE A 245 -26.25 -20.20 2.16
C ILE A 245 -25.29 -21.25 2.73
N GLN A 246 -25.44 -21.54 4.02
CA GLN A 246 -24.71 -22.64 4.68
C GLN A 246 -25.71 -23.75 5.01
N ILE A 247 -25.41 -24.97 4.56
CA ILE A 247 -26.16 -26.17 4.93
C ILE A 247 -25.21 -27.05 5.76
N ASN A 248 -25.55 -27.33 7.01
CA ASN A 248 -24.75 -28.09 7.96
C ASN A 248 -23.30 -27.51 8.12
N GLY A 249 -23.17 -26.17 8.16
CA GLY A 249 -21.89 -25.50 8.35
C GLY A 249 -20.97 -25.50 7.11
N LYS A 250 -21.41 -26.03 5.97
CA LYS A 250 -20.65 -25.97 4.71
C LYS A 250 -21.23 -24.94 3.77
N LYS A 251 -20.36 -24.02 3.29
CA LYS A 251 -20.70 -23.07 2.23
C LYS A 251 -21.02 -23.83 0.96
N ARG A 252 -22.15 -23.53 0.34
CA ARG A 252 -22.57 -24.07 -0.96
C ARG A 252 -22.76 -22.95 -1.97
#